data_ea32182e886faadb45f81fac9f74a240
#
_entry.id   ea32182e886faadb45f81fac9f74a240
#
_cell.length_a   1.000
_cell.length_b   1.000
_cell.length_c   1.000
_cell.angle_alpha   90.00
_cell.angle_beta   90.00
_cell.angle_gamma   90.00
#
_symmetry.space_group_name_H-M   'P 1'
#
loop_
_entity.id
_entity.type
_entity.pdbx_description
1 polymer ?
#
loop_
_entity_poly.entity_id
_entity_poly.type
_entity_poly.pdbx_seq_one_letter_code
_entity_poly.pdbx_strand_id
1 'polypeptide(L)'
;KDVYYRLLKNSKYNWRKLLLLSSVKLISKLHILQKATDTRVLIIDDTVEIKRGKFIEGSCRNLWNNKEHRTVKGLNIVSLNYSDYYTDMMLDFSINYNKNQIVNVNENYFHHKSNAYKRRVEGNDGKNNLALQMVNRVLKSGIYADYLIVDSWYAKPNFIYEIKEKGLDVIARLSKSNRIWQFTGKYKTLERLYTRVKSHK
;
A
#
# COMPACT_ATOMS: atom_id res chain seq x y z
N LYS A 1 -20.44 -8.75 -24.81
CA LYS A 1 -19.50 -7.67 -24.38
C LYS A 1 -20.15 -6.68 -23.40
N ASP A 2 -21.37 -6.23 -23.64
CA ASP A 2 -22.01 -5.17 -22.85
C ASP A 2 -22.31 -5.51 -21.39
N VAL A 3 -22.60 -6.77 -21.08
CA VAL A 3 -22.90 -7.21 -19.69
C VAL A 3 -21.68 -7.02 -18.79
N TYR A 4 -20.49 -7.42 -19.24
CA TYR A 4 -19.26 -7.26 -18.47
C TYR A 4 -18.92 -5.80 -18.26
N TYR A 5 -19.06 -4.96 -19.28
CA TYR A 5 -18.79 -3.52 -19.12
C TYR A 5 -19.79 -2.84 -18.21
N ARG A 6 -21.06 -3.21 -18.25
CA ARG A 6 -22.08 -2.69 -17.30
C ARG A 6 -21.77 -3.11 -15.87
N LEU A 7 -21.36 -4.36 -15.65
CA LEU A 7 -20.94 -4.86 -14.35
C LEU A 7 -19.73 -4.07 -13.83
N LEU A 8 -18.66 -3.96 -14.60
CA LEU A 8 -17.43 -3.27 -14.19
C LEU A 8 -17.62 -1.77 -13.97
N LYS A 9 -18.48 -1.11 -14.74
CA LYS A 9 -18.77 0.32 -14.61
C LYS A 9 -19.75 0.67 -13.50
N ASN A 10 -20.36 -0.31 -12.85
CA ASN A 10 -21.36 -0.04 -11.82
C ASN A 10 -20.70 0.54 -10.56
N SER A 11 -20.98 1.81 -10.30
CA SER A 11 -20.42 2.57 -9.19
C SER A 11 -20.85 2.08 -7.79
N LYS A 12 -21.87 1.24 -7.71
CA LYS A 12 -22.37 0.65 -6.45
C LYS A 12 -21.52 -0.52 -5.97
N TYR A 13 -20.87 -1.26 -6.89
CA TYR A 13 -20.07 -2.42 -6.51
C TYR A 13 -18.76 -2.02 -5.84
N ASN A 14 -18.46 -2.68 -4.74
CA ASN A 14 -17.21 -2.50 -4.02
C ASN A 14 -16.23 -3.64 -4.36
N TRP A 15 -15.58 -3.53 -5.51
CA TRP A 15 -14.62 -4.52 -6.00
C TRP A 15 -13.47 -4.78 -5.03
N ARG A 16 -13.01 -3.73 -4.34
CA ARG A 16 -11.97 -3.84 -3.34
C ARG A 16 -12.42 -4.66 -2.12
N LYS A 17 -13.66 -4.44 -1.65
CA LYS A 17 -14.24 -5.26 -0.59
C LYS A 17 -14.41 -6.71 -1.02
N LEU A 18 -14.79 -6.95 -2.29
CA LEU A 18 -14.87 -8.30 -2.84
C LEU A 18 -13.49 -8.98 -2.84
N LEU A 19 -12.44 -8.28 -3.31
CA LEU A 19 -11.07 -8.78 -3.26
C LEU A 19 -10.68 -9.15 -1.84
N LEU A 20 -10.81 -8.23 -0.87
CA LEU A 20 -10.44 -8.45 0.51
C LEU A 20 -11.17 -9.66 1.12
N LEU A 21 -12.49 -9.74 0.98
CA LEU A 21 -13.28 -10.85 1.54
C LEU A 21 -12.93 -12.20 0.91
N SER A 22 -12.67 -12.22 -0.40
CA SER A 22 -12.24 -13.44 -1.09
C SER A 22 -10.87 -13.89 -0.60
N SER A 23 -9.94 -12.96 -0.43
CA SER A 23 -8.60 -13.22 0.07
C SER A 23 -8.63 -13.71 1.53
N VAL A 24 -9.40 -13.05 2.40
CA VAL A 24 -9.61 -13.50 3.80
C VAL A 24 -10.10 -14.94 3.84
N LYS A 25 -11.14 -15.26 3.03
CA LYS A 25 -11.70 -16.61 3.00
C LYS A 25 -10.70 -17.65 2.49
N LEU A 26 -9.87 -17.29 1.53
CA LEU A 26 -8.85 -18.20 1.00
C LEU A 26 -7.71 -18.40 2.01
N ILE A 27 -7.18 -17.33 2.58
CA ILE A 27 -6.15 -17.40 3.63
C ILE A 27 -6.63 -18.23 4.81
N SER A 28 -7.87 -18.04 5.27
CA SER A 28 -8.42 -18.82 6.38
C SER A 28 -8.50 -20.33 6.08
N LYS A 29 -8.74 -20.72 4.83
CA LYS A 29 -8.71 -22.13 4.41
C LYS A 29 -7.29 -22.69 4.33
N LEU A 30 -6.33 -21.89 3.87
CA LEU A 30 -4.93 -22.29 3.74
C LEU A 30 -4.22 -22.28 5.09
N HIS A 31 -4.75 -21.58 6.08
CA HIS A 31 -4.21 -21.52 7.45
C HIS A 31 -4.05 -22.90 8.12
N ILE A 32 -4.81 -23.90 7.66
CA ILE A 32 -4.69 -25.29 8.11
C ILE A 32 -3.30 -25.87 7.80
N LEU A 33 -2.61 -25.33 6.78
CA LEU A 33 -1.29 -25.78 6.36
C LEU A 33 -0.15 -25.07 7.10
N GLN A 34 -0.46 -23.97 7.80
CA GLN A 34 0.55 -23.14 8.47
C GLN A 34 0.99 -23.75 9.80
N LYS A 35 2.28 -23.63 10.09
CA LYS A 35 2.85 -23.93 11.41
C LYS A 35 2.82 -22.66 12.28
N ALA A 36 2.81 -22.83 13.59
CA ALA A 36 2.87 -21.73 14.53
C ALA A 36 4.16 -20.87 14.39
N THR A 37 5.21 -21.45 13.80
CA THR A 37 6.50 -20.80 13.55
C THR A 37 6.59 -20.04 12.24
N ASP A 38 5.59 -20.18 11.35
CA ASP A 38 5.62 -19.55 10.03
C ASP A 38 5.37 -18.03 10.15
N THR A 39 6.29 -17.27 9.61
CA THR A 39 6.21 -15.81 9.62
C THR A 39 5.21 -15.31 8.58
N ARG A 40 4.32 -14.44 8.99
CA ARG A 40 3.31 -13.78 8.13
C ARG A 40 3.66 -12.33 7.97
N VAL A 41 3.63 -11.87 6.75
CA VAL A 41 3.99 -10.48 6.44
C VAL A 41 2.92 -9.79 5.61
N LEU A 42 2.70 -8.52 5.88
CA LEU A 42 2.04 -7.58 4.99
C LEU A 42 3.10 -6.83 4.19
N ILE A 43 2.85 -6.60 2.91
CA ILE A 43 3.80 -5.94 2.02
C ILE A 43 3.07 -4.78 1.34
N ILE A 44 3.57 -3.55 1.53
CA ILE A 44 3.11 -2.39 0.78
C ILE A 44 4.14 -2.04 -0.28
N ASP A 45 3.66 -1.97 -1.51
CA ASP A 45 4.46 -1.53 -2.64
C ASP A 45 3.62 -0.68 -3.59
N ASP A 46 4.28 0.12 -4.43
CA ASP A 46 3.61 0.86 -5.48
C ASP A 46 4.22 0.61 -6.86
N THR A 47 3.34 0.56 -7.84
CA THR A 47 3.73 0.34 -9.23
C THR A 47 3.14 1.39 -10.13
N VAL A 48 3.85 1.67 -11.23
CA VAL A 48 3.38 2.57 -12.28
C VAL A 48 2.90 1.75 -13.47
N GLU A 49 1.61 1.80 -13.71
CA GLU A 49 1.00 1.23 -14.90
C GLU A 49 0.93 2.27 -16.01
N ILE A 50 1.76 2.11 -17.06
CA ILE A 50 1.87 3.07 -18.17
C ILE A 50 0.57 3.14 -18.95
N LYS A 51 0.07 4.33 -19.18
CA LYS A 51 -1.14 4.60 -19.95
C LYS A 51 -0.89 5.66 -21.03
N ARG A 52 -1.18 5.32 -22.27
CA ARG A 52 -0.95 6.21 -23.42
C ARG A 52 -2.17 7.05 -23.80
N GLY A 53 -3.37 6.64 -23.40
CA GLY A 53 -4.62 7.32 -23.73
C GLY A 53 -4.70 8.75 -23.16
N LYS A 54 -5.25 9.67 -23.93
CA LYS A 54 -5.34 11.10 -23.57
C LYS A 54 -6.28 11.34 -22.38
N PHE A 55 -7.37 10.58 -22.27
CA PHE A 55 -8.46 10.81 -21.31
C PHE A 55 -8.62 9.69 -20.28
N ILE A 56 -7.55 8.99 -19.93
CA ILE A 56 -7.61 7.94 -18.91
C ILE A 56 -7.73 8.59 -17.55
N GLU A 57 -8.87 8.39 -16.90
CA GLU A 57 -9.15 8.92 -15.57
C GLU A 57 -8.12 8.44 -14.54
N GLY A 58 -7.68 9.37 -13.70
CA GLY A 58 -6.72 9.11 -12.64
C GLY A 58 -5.28 8.92 -13.10
N SER A 59 -5.01 9.00 -14.41
CA SER A 59 -3.63 8.98 -14.88
C SER A 59 -2.90 10.28 -14.48
N CYS A 60 -1.69 10.10 -13.98
CA CYS A 60 -0.78 11.21 -13.64
C CYS A 60 0.29 11.35 -14.71
N ARG A 61 0.75 12.58 -14.92
CA ARG A 61 1.93 12.89 -15.75
C ARG A 61 3.19 12.78 -14.87
N ASN A 62 4.33 12.58 -15.52
CA ASN A 62 5.64 12.62 -14.86
C ASN A 62 5.80 11.64 -13.67
N LEU A 63 5.20 10.45 -13.78
CA LEU A 63 5.48 9.37 -12.83
C LEU A 63 6.85 8.77 -13.16
N TRP A 64 7.71 8.63 -12.15
CA TRP A 64 8.98 7.95 -12.33
C TRP A 64 8.78 6.45 -12.51
N ASN A 65 9.28 5.90 -13.62
CA ASN A 65 9.28 4.47 -13.89
C ASN A 65 10.67 3.90 -13.68
N ASN A 66 10.84 3.08 -12.66
CA ASN A 66 12.12 2.47 -12.31
C ASN A 66 12.64 1.49 -13.37
N LYS A 67 11.75 0.86 -14.15
CA LYS A 67 12.15 -0.09 -15.20
C LYS A 67 12.71 0.61 -16.44
N GLU A 68 12.10 1.75 -16.80
CA GLU A 68 12.49 2.50 -17.99
C GLU A 68 13.44 3.66 -17.70
N HIS A 69 13.74 3.91 -16.40
CA HIS A 69 14.59 5.03 -15.94
C HIS A 69 14.18 6.40 -16.51
N ARG A 70 12.87 6.62 -16.68
CA ARG A 70 12.31 7.88 -17.19
C ARG A 70 10.96 8.18 -16.58
N THR A 71 10.50 9.41 -16.77
CA THR A 71 9.13 9.79 -16.41
C THR A 71 8.14 9.33 -17.46
N VAL A 72 7.00 8.83 -17.02
CA VAL A 72 5.93 8.33 -17.89
C VAL A 72 4.57 8.87 -17.43
N LYS A 73 3.59 8.80 -18.33
CA LYS A 73 2.18 9.00 -17.98
C LYS A 73 1.56 7.64 -17.61
N GLY A 74 0.84 7.58 -16.51
CA GLY A 74 0.24 6.32 -16.09
C GLY A 74 -0.59 6.42 -14.82
N LEU A 75 -0.96 5.27 -14.29
CA LEU A 75 -1.60 5.12 -13.00
C LEU A 75 -0.55 4.74 -11.96
N ASN A 76 -0.53 5.43 -10.83
CA ASN A 76 0.27 5.05 -9.69
C ASN A 76 -0.60 4.21 -8.74
N ILE A 77 -0.35 2.91 -8.71
CA ILE A 77 -1.15 1.94 -7.95
C ILE A 77 -0.36 1.56 -6.70
N VAL A 78 -0.95 1.84 -5.54
CA VAL A 78 -0.45 1.35 -4.25
C VAL A 78 -1.19 0.06 -3.94
N SER A 79 -0.47 -1.00 -3.60
CA SER A 79 -1.03 -2.30 -3.23
C SER A 79 -0.60 -2.73 -1.84
N LEU A 80 -1.47 -3.47 -1.17
CA LEU A 80 -1.18 -4.17 0.07
C LEU A 80 -1.37 -5.66 -0.17
N ASN A 81 -0.30 -6.41 0.03
CA ASN A 81 -0.24 -7.84 -0.19
C ASN A 81 0.01 -8.57 1.14
N TYR A 82 -0.45 -9.79 1.22
CA TYR A 82 -0.13 -10.75 2.29
C TYR A 82 0.81 -11.80 1.73
N SER A 83 1.81 -12.17 2.49
CA SER A 83 2.68 -13.29 2.16
C SER A 83 2.97 -14.11 3.42
N ASP A 84 2.98 -15.42 3.23
CA ASP A 84 3.47 -16.40 4.19
C ASP A 84 4.29 -17.46 3.42
N TYR A 85 4.67 -18.54 4.08
CA TYR A 85 5.45 -19.59 3.42
C TYR A 85 4.72 -20.26 2.23
N TYR A 86 3.39 -20.24 2.21
CA TYR A 86 2.56 -20.97 1.24
C TYR A 86 1.80 -20.09 0.27
N THR A 87 1.61 -18.81 0.59
CA THR A 87 0.64 -17.97 -0.11
C THR A 87 1.16 -16.54 -0.29
N ASP A 88 1.03 -16.03 -1.51
CA ASP A 88 1.18 -14.62 -1.83
C ASP A 88 -0.14 -14.09 -2.39
N MET A 89 -0.73 -13.08 -1.76
CA MET A 89 -2.06 -12.61 -2.14
C MET A 89 -2.26 -11.12 -1.97
N MET A 90 -2.79 -10.48 -2.99
CA MET A 90 -3.23 -9.09 -2.88
C MET A 90 -4.49 -8.99 -2.02
N LEU A 91 -4.48 -8.09 -1.03
CA LEU A 91 -5.58 -7.84 -0.12
C LEU A 91 -6.32 -6.55 -0.43
N ASP A 92 -5.59 -5.52 -0.82
CA ASP A 92 -6.15 -4.19 -1.07
C ASP A 92 -5.28 -3.42 -2.07
N PHE A 93 -5.89 -2.43 -2.73
CA PHE A 93 -5.18 -1.52 -3.63
C PHE A 93 -5.87 -0.16 -3.70
N SER A 94 -5.13 0.87 -4.05
CA SER A 94 -5.66 2.19 -4.37
C SER A 94 -4.85 2.87 -5.47
N ILE A 95 -5.50 3.73 -6.25
CA ILE A 95 -4.79 4.60 -7.19
C ILE A 95 -4.45 5.88 -6.44
N ASN A 96 -3.17 6.21 -6.36
CA ASN A 96 -2.71 7.45 -5.78
C ASN A 96 -2.63 8.53 -6.85
N TYR A 97 -3.31 9.64 -6.62
CA TYR A 97 -3.32 10.79 -7.51
C TYR A 97 -2.27 11.80 -7.08
N ASN A 98 -1.52 12.34 -8.03
CA ASN A 98 -0.75 13.54 -7.80
C ASN A 98 -1.60 14.74 -8.21
N LYS A 99 -2.09 15.51 -7.24
CA LYS A 99 -3.02 16.64 -7.45
C LYS A 99 -2.56 17.62 -8.52
N ASN A 100 -1.25 17.82 -8.66
CA ASN A 100 -0.69 18.77 -9.64
C ASN A 100 -0.51 18.18 -11.05
N GLN A 101 -0.73 16.89 -11.22
CA GLN A 101 -0.40 16.17 -12.45
C GLN A 101 -1.51 15.25 -12.95
N ILE A 102 -2.66 15.29 -12.28
CA ILE A 102 -3.78 14.41 -12.52
C ILE A 102 -4.54 14.76 -13.80
N VAL A 103 -5.07 13.74 -14.46
CA VAL A 103 -5.92 13.87 -15.65
C VAL A 103 -7.33 13.37 -15.33
N ASN A 104 -8.32 14.25 -15.54
CA ASN A 104 -9.75 13.90 -15.57
C ASN A 104 -10.27 13.12 -14.35
N VAL A 105 -9.90 13.49 -13.13
CA VAL A 105 -10.62 12.99 -11.96
C VAL A 105 -11.69 13.99 -11.59
N ASN A 106 -12.93 13.58 -11.67
CA ASN A 106 -14.08 14.34 -11.21
C ASN A 106 -14.87 13.48 -10.23
N GLU A 107 -14.56 13.66 -8.95
CA GLU A 107 -15.28 12.99 -7.86
C GLU A 107 -16.76 13.36 -7.83
N ASN A 108 -17.11 14.58 -8.23
CA ASN A 108 -18.49 15.10 -8.19
C ASN A 108 -19.40 14.46 -9.25
N TYR A 109 -18.86 13.73 -10.20
CA TYR A 109 -19.65 12.98 -11.18
C TYR A 109 -20.45 11.83 -10.54
N PHE A 110 -20.05 11.38 -9.36
CA PHE A 110 -20.68 10.27 -8.65
C PHE A 110 -21.34 10.73 -7.36
N HIS A 111 -22.45 10.09 -7.00
CA HIS A 111 -23.08 10.33 -5.72
C HIS A 111 -22.09 10.09 -4.57
N HIS A 112 -21.99 11.01 -3.60
CA HIS A 112 -20.99 11.01 -2.51
C HIS A 112 -21.01 9.74 -1.64
N LYS A 113 -22.11 8.99 -1.57
CA LYS A 113 -22.18 7.69 -0.87
C LYS A 113 -21.69 6.52 -1.72
N SER A 114 -21.49 6.70 -3.04
CA SER A 114 -21.07 5.61 -3.92
C SER A 114 -19.62 5.18 -3.66
N ASN A 115 -19.33 3.91 -3.95
CA ASN A 115 -17.96 3.41 -3.86
C ASN A 115 -17.02 4.11 -4.85
N ALA A 116 -17.53 4.47 -6.03
CA ALA A 116 -16.77 5.20 -7.03
C ALA A 116 -16.31 6.59 -6.54
N TYR A 117 -17.22 7.34 -5.88
CA TYR A 117 -16.86 8.62 -5.25
C TYR A 117 -15.78 8.45 -4.17
N LYS A 118 -16.03 7.55 -3.21
CA LYS A 118 -15.12 7.30 -2.09
C LYS A 118 -13.71 6.93 -2.56
N ARG A 119 -13.60 6.15 -3.62
CA ARG A 119 -12.30 5.76 -4.22
C ARG A 119 -11.56 6.95 -4.83
N ARG A 120 -12.27 7.88 -5.45
CA ARG A 120 -11.69 9.08 -6.02
C ARG A 120 -11.19 10.05 -4.97
N VAL A 121 -11.99 10.26 -3.93
CA VAL A 121 -11.58 11.08 -2.78
C VAL A 121 -10.34 10.49 -2.11
N GLU A 122 -10.35 9.19 -1.83
CA GLU A 122 -9.22 8.47 -1.23
C GLU A 122 -7.93 8.61 -2.05
N GLY A 123 -8.03 8.57 -3.38
CA GLY A 123 -6.86 8.70 -4.27
C GLY A 123 -6.13 10.05 -4.14
N ASN A 124 -6.76 11.06 -3.57
CA ASN A 124 -6.15 12.36 -3.27
C ASN A 124 -5.32 12.36 -1.98
N ASP A 125 -5.44 11.33 -1.15
CA ASP A 125 -4.61 11.17 0.04
C ASP A 125 -3.16 10.85 -0.37
N GLY A 126 -2.21 11.22 0.45
CA GLY A 126 -0.81 10.84 0.20
C GLY A 126 -0.60 9.34 0.37
N LYS A 127 0.41 8.76 -0.30
CA LYS A 127 0.72 7.32 -0.27
C LYS A 127 0.76 6.73 1.15
N ASN A 128 1.34 7.43 2.11
CA ASN A 128 1.41 6.97 3.50
C ASN A 128 0.02 6.84 4.12
N ASN A 129 -0.87 7.81 3.89
CA ASN A 129 -2.25 7.75 4.40
C ASN A 129 -3.04 6.62 3.72
N LEU A 130 -2.87 6.43 2.42
CA LEU A 130 -3.44 5.29 1.70
C LEU A 130 -2.99 3.97 2.30
N ALA A 131 -1.68 3.82 2.53
CA ALA A 131 -1.09 2.64 3.15
C ALA A 131 -1.67 2.36 4.54
N LEU A 132 -1.77 3.38 5.40
CA LEU A 132 -2.38 3.26 6.73
C LEU A 132 -3.85 2.85 6.67
N GLN A 133 -4.61 3.42 5.74
CA GLN A 133 -6.02 3.06 5.55
C GLN A 133 -6.17 1.60 5.08
N MET A 134 -5.30 1.13 4.18
CA MET A 134 -5.28 -0.26 3.72
C MET A 134 -4.96 -1.21 4.86
N VAL A 135 -3.90 -0.96 5.63
CA VAL A 135 -3.54 -1.77 6.81
C VAL A 135 -4.70 -1.84 7.79
N ASN A 136 -5.34 -0.70 8.10
CA ASN A 136 -6.50 -0.67 8.98
C ASN A 136 -7.67 -1.54 8.47
N ARG A 137 -7.94 -1.53 7.17
CA ARG A 137 -9.00 -2.36 6.59
C ARG A 137 -8.69 -3.85 6.69
N VAL A 138 -7.44 -4.22 6.43
CA VAL A 138 -6.97 -5.60 6.46
C VAL A 138 -6.99 -6.15 7.90
N LEU A 139 -6.46 -5.42 8.87
CA LEU A 139 -6.48 -5.84 10.28
C LEU A 139 -7.93 -5.97 10.78
N LYS A 140 -8.82 -5.04 10.43
CA LYS A 140 -10.26 -5.13 10.77
C LYS A 140 -10.98 -6.30 10.11
N SER A 141 -10.42 -6.89 9.07
CA SER A 141 -10.99 -8.10 8.43
C SER A 141 -10.54 -9.40 9.08
N GLY A 142 -9.73 -9.33 10.15
CA GLY A 142 -9.25 -10.49 10.90
C GLY A 142 -7.98 -11.13 10.33
N ILE A 143 -7.30 -10.49 9.37
CA ILE A 143 -5.97 -10.93 8.93
C ILE A 143 -4.93 -10.41 9.91
N TYR A 144 -4.10 -11.32 10.40
CA TYR A 144 -2.97 -11.02 11.27
C TYR A 144 -1.66 -11.23 10.53
N ALA A 145 -0.67 -10.42 10.84
CA ALA A 145 0.69 -10.56 10.35
C ALA A 145 1.67 -10.17 11.47
N ASP A 146 2.90 -10.65 11.37
CA ASP A 146 3.96 -10.37 12.33
C ASP A 146 4.68 -9.06 11.95
N TYR A 147 4.81 -8.82 10.65
CA TYR A 147 5.54 -7.66 10.12
C TYR A 147 4.79 -6.96 8.99
N LEU A 148 5.05 -5.66 8.87
CA LEU A 148 4.77 -4.89 7.66
C LEU A 148 6.09 -4.57 6.95
N ILE A 149 6.22 -5.03 5.71
CA ILE A 149 7.38 -4.74 4.86
C ILE A 149 7.05 -3.55 3.95
N VAL A 150 7.93 -2.58 3.91
CA VAL A 150 7.77 -1.37 3.09
C VAL A 150 9.09 -0.92 2.49
N ASP A 151 9.01 -0.20 1.36
CA ASP A 151 10.17 0.46 0.79
C ASP A 151 10.56 1.75 1.54
N SER A 152 11.64 2.39 1.10
CA SER A 152 12.17 3.60 1.73
C SER A 152 11.23 4.82 1.65
N TRP A 153 10.29 4.84 0.71
CA TRP A 153 9.34 5.93 0.57
C TRP A 153 8.37 6.00 1.77
N TYR A 154 7.93 4.82 2.24
CA TYR A 154 7.01 4.71 3.38
C TYR A 154 7.74 4.76 4.73
N ALA A 155 9.06 4.59 4.77
CA ALA A 155 9.86 4.53 5.99
C ALA A 155 10.01 5.90 6.69
N LYS A 156 8.89 6.59 6.94
CA LYS A 156 8.83 7.83 7.69
C LYS A 156 8.55 7.54 9.17
N PRO A 157 9.18 8.25 10.12
CA PRO A 157 9.01 7.99 11.55
C PRO A 157 7.54 7.92 12.00
N ASN A 158 6.72 8.87 11.59
CA ASN A 158 5.30 8.90 11.95
C ASN A 158 4.56 7.68 11.41
N PHE A 159 4.82 7.27 10.16
CA PHE A 159 4.22 6.08 9.58
C PHE A 159 4.61 4.81 10.35
N ILE A 160 5.89 4.66 10.66
CA ILE A 160 6.39 3.51 11.43
C ILE A 160 5.73 3.48 12.83
N TYR A 161 5.64 4.63 13.48
CA TYR A 161 4.99 4.74 14.79
C TYR A 161 3.52 4.32 14.74
N GLU A 162 2.75 4.86 13.79
CA GLU A 162 1.33 4.51 13.63
C GLU A 162 1.09 3.03 13.31
N ILE A 163 2.01 2.38 12.59
CA ILE A 163 1.94 0.93 12.33
C ILE A 163 2.24 0.14 13.60
N LYS A 164 3.23 0.56 14.39
CA LYS A 164 3.56 -0.09 15.67
C LYS A 164 2.40 0.00 16.66
N GLU A 165 1.70 1.13 16.74
CA GLU A 165 0.49 1.28 17.55
C GLU A 165 -0.65 0.30 17.15
N LYS A 166 -0.59 -0.26 15.94
CA LYS A 166 -1.52 -1.30 15.46
C LYS A 166 -1.04 -2.73 15.77
N GLY A 167 0.09 -2.87 16.46
CA GLY A 167 0.65 -4.16 16.85
C GLY A 167 1.48 -4.85 15.77
N LEU A 168 1.90 -4.13 14.72
CA LEU A 168 2.79 -4.66 13.68
C LEU A 168 4.20 -4.09 13.81
N ASP A 169 5.20 -4.94 13.72
CA ASP A 169 6.58 -4.49 13.54
C ASP A 169 6.84 -4.14 12.07
N VAL A 170 7.71 -3.14 11.83
CA VAL A 170 7.99 -2.64 10.48
C VAL A 170 9.38 -3.06 10.05
N ILE A 171 9.46 -3.71 8.90
CA ILE A 171 10.71 -3.97 8.18
C ILE A 171 10.77 -3.00 7.00
N ALA A 172 11.73 -2.09 7.02
CA ALA A 172 11.84 -1.06 5.99
C ALA A 172 13.28 -0.86 5.54
N ARG A 173 13.45 -0.64 4.23
CA ARG A 173 14.69 -0.08 3.73
C ARG A 173 14.72 1.41 4.07
N LEU A 174 15.71 1.86 4.81
CA LEU A 174 15.86 3.27 5.13
C LEU A 174 16.72 3.97 4.07
N SER A 175 16.26 5.11 3.59
CA SER A 175 17.08 5.96 2.73
C SER A 175 18.23 6.59 3.55
N LYS A 176 19.39 6.72 2.93
CA LYS A 176 20.51 7.46 3.52
C LYS A 176 20.05 8.90 3.79
N SER A 177 19.96 9.27 5.04
CA SER A 177 19.49 10.60 5.47
C SER A 177 20.14 10.99 6.79
N ASN A 178 20.21 12.28 7.04
CA ASN A 178 20.68 12.83 8.32
C ASN A 178 19.65 12.69 9.46
N ARG A 179 18.64 11.82 9.33
CA ARG A 179 17.65 11.59 10.37
C ARG A 179 18.29 11.00 11.60
N ILE A 180 17.85 11.49 12.75
CA ILE A 180 18.34 11.08 14.06
C ILE A 180 17.32 10.09 14.64
N TRP A 181 17.82 8.97 15.13
CA TRP A 181 17.03 7.91 15.75
C TRP A 181 17.41 7.77 17.21
N GLN A 182 16.43 7.55 18.07
CA GLN A 182 16.68 7.26 19.47
C GLN A 182 16.91 5.76 19.67
N PHE A 183 18.02 5.42 20.29
CA PHE A 183 18.36 4.06 20.67
C PHE A 183 19.02 4.07 22.06
N THR A 184 18.48 3.27 22.97
CA THR A 184 18.96 3.23 24.38
C THR A 184 19.14 4.62 25.01
N GLY A 185 18.14 5.50 24.84
CA GLY A 185 18.14 6.86 25.36
C GLY A 185 19.06 7.87 24.65
N LYS A 186 19.83 7.47 23.65
CA LYS A 186 20.74 8.34 22.91
C LYS A 186 20.29 8.54 21.46
N TYR A 187 20.41 9.77 20.96
CA TYR A 187 20.08 10.13 19.59
C TYR A 187 21.30 9.96 18.68
N LYS A 188 21.16 9.18 17.60
CA LYS A 188 22.25 8.89 16.66
C LYS A 188 21.74 8.79 15.22
N THR A 189 22.64 9.07 14.28
CA THR A 189 22.39 8.75 12.86
C THR A 189 22.38 7.23 12.65
N LEU A 190 21.74 6.78 11.59
CA LEU A 190 21.63 5.36 11.26
C LEU A 190 23.01 4.67 11.14
N GLU A 191 23.98 5.33 10.51
CA GLU A 191 25.35 4.83 10.39
C GLU A 191 26.00 4.55 11.75
N ARG A 192 25.86 5.49 12.70
CA ARG A 192 26.40 5.33 14.06
C ARG A 192 25.66 4.25 14.85
N LEU A 193 24.36 4.06 14.60
CA LEU A 193 23.59 2.96 15.18
C LEU A 193 24.06 1.61 14.65
N TYR A 194 24.21 1.49 13.33
CA TYR A 194 24.67 0.26 12.67
C TYR A 194 26.05 -0.17 13.18
N THR A 195 27.01 0.76 13.24
CA THR A 195 28.35 0.49 13.75
C THR A 195 28.31 -0.06 15.17
N ARG A 196 27.45 0.49 16.03
CA ARG A 196 27.32 0.05 17.42
C ARG A 196 26.67 -1.33 17.54
N VAL A 197 25.62 -1.61 16.78
CA VAL A 197 24.97 -2.94 16.81
C VAL A 197 25.91 -4.01 16.29
N LYS A 198 26.72 -3.70 15.25
CA LYS A 198 27.72 -4.63 14.70
C LYS A 198 28.85 -4.95 15.68
N SER A 199 29.23 -4.01 16.54
CA SER A 199 30.29 -4.22 17.54
C SER A 199 29.86 -5.06 18.76
N HIS A 200 28.56 -5.39 18.88
CA HIS A 200 28.00 -6.22 19.95
C HIS A 200 27.62 -7.64 19.49
N LYS A 201 27.95 -8.01 18.27
CA LYS A 201 27.94 -9.40 17.77
C LYS A 201 29.36 -9.98 17.74
#